data_1789c19606f851555c1826c0f3a1f43f
#
_entry.id   1789c19606f851555c1826c0f3a1f43f
#
_cell.length_a   1.000
_cell.length_b   1.000
_cell.length_c   1.000
_cell.angle_alpha   90.00
_cell.angle_beta   90.00
_cell.angle_gamma   90.00
#
_symmetry.space_group_name_H-M   'P 1'
#
loop_
_entity.id
_entity.type
_entity.pdbx_description
1 polymer ?
#
loop_
_entity_poly.entity_id
_entity_poly.type
_entity_poly.pdbx_seq_one_letter_code
_entity_poly.pdbx_strand_id
1 'polypeptide(L)'
;MTDPNPSAHIPHSPLGIEGIAAITYATDRWDEARRFLADWGLTPLADTPEQQLWETQNGAQVLVRRIDDPSLPPPMEPGPTLREVVWGVHDDATLNLLAKTLSSQRGYWVESYENNSIGANTRISALDPQGLRVVFRQSTKRALALQGSPSNPWGQIQRVDTPSPVYERAQPVEIGHVVFFTDRLAEMEAFYATLGFVTSDRYPGRGVFMRCAAQGGHHDLFLLQLPTGQVGLNHVAFTVRDIHEVFGGGLHMSRCGWKTQLGPGRHPISSAYFWYFENPCGGLIEYNADEDHLTDAWQAREFQPGPTVFAEWAIDGGIDGHTRRQPQVATSGGFLTEKR
;
A
#
# COMPACT_ATOMS: atom_id res chain seq x y z
N MET A 1 9.11 13.67 -35.19
CA MET A 1 7.86 13.72 -34.43
C MET A 1 7.55 12.27 -34.10
N THR A 2 7.96 11.81 -32.97
CA THR A 2 7.71 10.46 -32.44
C THR A 2 6.47 10.58 -31.55
N ASP A 3 5.47 9.79 -31.85
CA ASP A 3 4.18 9.71 -31.18
C ASP A 3 4.37 9.43 -29.68
N PRO A 4 3.97 10.33 -28.76
CA PRO A 4 4.11 10.11 -27.32
C PRO A 4 2.80 9.52 -26.76
N ASN A 5 2.44 8.32 -27.17
CA ASN A 5 1.42 7.57 -26.45
C ASN A 5 1.92 6.14 -26.19
N PRO A 6 2.71 5.90 -25.13
CA PRO A 6 2.77 4.58 -24.58
C PRO A 6 1.41 4.36 -23.90
N SER A 7 0.48 3.66 -24.58
CA SER A 7 -0.58 2.95 -23.87
C SER A 7 0.08 2.28 -22.67
N ALA A 8 -0.28 2.70 -21.46
CA ALA A 8 0.23 2.10 -20.25
C ALA A 8 -0.09 0.60 -20.32
N HIS A 9 0.89 -0.19 -20.74
CA HIS A 9 0.85 -1.63 -20.60
C HIS A 9 0.80 -1.87 -19.08
N ILE A 10 -0.38 -2.22 -18.59
CA ILE A 10 -0.51 -2.78 -17.24
C ILE A 10 0.28 -4.09 -17.29
N PRO A 11 1.37 -4.21 -16.51
CA PRO A 11 2.18 -5.42 -16.56
C PRO A 11 1.35 -6.59 -16.03
N HIS A 12 1.21 -7.61 -16.84
CA HIS A 12 0.48 -8.81 -16.45
C HIS A 12 1.36 -9.69 -15.57
N SER A 13 0.84 -10.05 -14.40
CA SER A 13 1.32 -11.20 -13.63
C SER A 13 1.32 -12.44 -14.53
N PRO A 14 2.17 -13.45 -14.28
CA PRO A 14 2.01 -14.76 -14.92
C PRO A 14 0.58 -15.32 -14.79
N LEU A 15 -0.15 -14.89 -13.77
CA LEU A 15 -1.55 -15.21 -13.51
C LEU A 15 -2.50 -14.01 -13.68
N GLY A 16 -2.07 -12.90 -14.32
CA GLY A 16 -2.93 -11.76 -14.63
C GLY A 16 -3.44 -10.95 -13.42
N ILE A 17 -2.72 -10.96 -12.28
CA ILE A 17 -3.04 -10.10 -11.13
C ILE A 17 -2.52 -8.69 -11.41
N GLU A 18 -3.34 -7.66 -11.11
CA GLU A 18 -3.10 -6.25 -11.43
C GLU A 18 -2.94 -5.36 -10.19
N GLY A 19 -2.60 -5.94 -9.05
CA GLY A 19 -2.45 -5.22 -7.79
C GLY A 19 -3.71 -5.21 -6.93
N ILE A 20 -3.71 -4.37 -5.88
CA ILE A 20 -4.78 -4.31 -4.91
C ILE A 20 -5.94 -3.49 -5.47
N ALA A 21 -7.12 -4.11 -5.58
CA ALA A 21 -8.35 -3.48 -6.06
C ALA A 21 -9.23 -2.94 -4.92
N ALA A 22 -9.14 -3.55 -3.72
CA ALA A 22 -9.82 -3.05 -2.54
C ALA A 22 -9.22 -3.64 -1.26
N ILE A 23 -9.50 -2.96 -0.15
CA ILE A 23 -9.24 -3.46 1.21
C ILE A 23 -10.46 -3.22 2.09
N THR A 24 -10.62 -4.07 3.11
CA THR A 24 -11.67 -3.89 4.12
C THR A 24 -11.05 -3.80 5.50
N TYR A 25 -11.25 -2.66 6.16
CA TYR A 25 -10.92 -2.46 7.58
C TYR A 25 -12.15 -2.73 8.46
N ALA A 26 -11.90 -3.11 9.71
CA ALA A 26 -12.89 -3.07 10.78
C ALA A 26 -12.38 -2.20 11.93
N THR A 27 -13.22 -1.29 12.43
CA THR A 27 -12.85 -0.38 13.53
C THR A 27 -14.03 -0.05 14.43
N ASP A 28 -13.74 0.21 15.70
CA ASP A 28 -14.65 0.82 16.68
C ASP A 28 -14.48 2.36 16.73
N ARG A 29 -13.46 2.91 16.06
CA ARG A 29 -13.13 4.35 15.98
C ARG A 29 -13.81 5.01 14.77
N TRP A 30 -15.13 4.86 14.65
CA TRP A 30 -15.90 5.13 13.44
C TRP A 30 -15.79 6.56 12.87
N ASP A 31 -16.01 7.56 13.73
CA ASP A 31 -15.98 8.96 13.30
C ASP A 31 -14.57 9.47 13.07
N GLU A 32 -13.64 8.93 13.83
CA GLU A 32 -12.23 9.22 13.65
C GLU A 32 -11.70 8.64 12.34
N ALA A 33 -12.08 7.41 11.99
CA ALA A 33 -11.76 6.79 10.70
C ALA A 33 -12.30 7.62 9.53
N ARG A 34 -13.56 8.10 9.63
CA ARG A 34 -14.16 8.97 8.62
C ARG A 34 -13.34 10.24 8.39
N ARG A 35 -13.02 10.96 9.48
CA ARG A 35 -12.22 12.18 9.42
C ARG A 35 -10.82 11.89 8.87
N PHE A 36 -10.19 10.82 9.35
CA PHE A 36 -8.86 10.43 8.94
C PHE A 36 -8.77 10.15 7.43
N LEU A 37 -9.67 9.32 6.88
CA LEU A 37 -9.65 8.94 5.47
C LEU A 37 -9.99 10.13 4.54
N ALA A 38 -10.83 11.06 5.01
CA ALA A 38 -11.07 12.32 4.32
C ALA A 38 -9.81 13.20 4.28
N ASP A 39 -9.13 13.36 5.43
CA ASP A 39 -7.86 14.11 5.52
C ASP A 39 -6.74 13.41 4.73
N TRP A 40 -6.74 12.07 4.69
CA TRP A 40 -5.82 11.25 3.89
C TRP A 40 -5.94 11.51 2.39
N GLY A 41 -7.05 12.06 1.94
CA GLY A 41 -7.28 12.45 0.55
C GLY A 41 -8.02 11.42 -0.29
N LEU A 42 -8.70 10.46 0.34
CA LEU A 42 -9.60 9.54 -0.37
C LEU A 42 -10.92 10.23 -0.72
N THR A 43 -11.54 9.79 -1.82
CA THR A 43 -12.85 10.26 -2.24
C THR A 43 -13.95 9.41 -1.61
N PRO A 44 -14.90 10.00 -0.86
CA PRO A 44 -16.01 9.23 -0.31
C PRO A 44 -16.99 8.82 -1.42
N LEU A 45 -17.39 7.54 -1.42
CA LEU A 45 -18.42 6.99 -2.31
C LEU A 45 -19.74 6.71 -1.57
N ALA A 46 -19.67 6.23 -0.33
CA ALA A 46 -20.80 5.99 0.52
C ALA A 46 -20.43 6.13 2.00
N ASP A 47 -21.38 6.62 2.78
CA ASP A 47 -21.28 6.74 4.23
C ASP A 47 -22.64 6.43 4.85
N THR A 48 -22.77 5.23 5.40
CA THR A 48 -23.98 4.73 6.07
C THR A 48 -23.65 4.32 7.51
N PRO A 49 -24.63 4.02 8.36
CA PRO A 49 -24.36 3.51 9.70
C PRO A 49 -23.56 2.20 9.72
N GLU A 50 -23.61 1.40 8.64
CA GLU A 50 -23.02 0.08 8.53
C GLU A 50 -21.66 0.07 7.84
N GLN A 51 -21.42 1.04 6.95
CA GLN A 51 -20.17 1.09 6.18
C GLN A 51 -19.79 2.49 5.72
N GLN A 52 -18.49 2.72 5.59
CA GLN A 52 -17.90 3.82 4.85
C GLN A 52 -17.17 3.25 3.65
N LEU A 53 -17.43 3.77 2.47
CA LEU A 53 -16.75 3.37 1.24
C LEU A 53 -16.02 4.57 0.65
N TRP A 54 -14.75 4.40 0.39
CA TRP A 54 -13.83 5.40 -0.15
C TRP A 54 -13.12 4.85 -1.38
N GLU A 55 -12.62 5.73 -2.24
CA GLU A 55 -11.79 5.33 -3.36
C GLU A 55 -10.55 6.22 -3.54
N THR A 56 -9.53 5.64 -4.14
CA THR A 56 -8.36 6.32 -4.70
C THR A 56 -8.67 6.86 -6.10
N GLN A 57 -7.75 7.65 -6.68
CA GLN A 57 -7.96 8.21 -8.02
C GLN A 57 -8.17 7.13 -9.10
N ASN A 58 -7.43 6.01 -9.04
CA ASN A 58 -7.60 4.91 -9.99
C ASN A 58 -8.80 3.99 -9.69
N GLY A 59 -9.57 4.26 -8.63
CA GLY A 59 -10.77 3.50 -8.27
C GLY A 59 -10.52 2.30 -7.37
N ALA A 60 -9.32 2.12 -6.81
CA ALA A 60 -9.12 1.15 -5.75
C ALA A 60 -9.89 1.58 -4.50
N GLN A 61 -10.56 0.63 -3.83
CA GLN A 61 -11.54 0.92 -2.81
C GLN A 61 -11.03 0.65 -1.39
N VAL A 62 -11.42 1.50 -0.45
CA VAL A 62 -11.24 1.29 0.99
C VAL A 62 -12.62 1.20 1.63
N LEU A 63 -12.97 0.02 2.12
CA LEU A 63 -14.19 -0.24 2.86
C LEU A 63 -13.88 -0.25 4.35
N VAL A 64 -14.65 0.50 5.13
CA VAL A 64 -14.58 0.48 6.60
C VAL A 64 -15.90 -0.06 7.14
N ARG A 65 -15.82 -1.06 8.00
CA ARG A 65 -16.95 -1.69 8.67
C ARG A 65 -16.84 -1.55 10.18
N ARG A 66 -17.94 -1.70 10.88
CA ARG A 66 -17.93 -1.79 12.33
C ARG A 66 -17.14 -3.01 12.79
N ILE A 67 -16.40 -2.91 13.88
CA ILE A 67 -15.55 -4.01 14.37
C ILE A 67 -16.35 -5.25 14.77
N ASP A 68 -17.60 -5.06 15.19
CA ASP A 68 -18.55 -6.08 15.64
C ASP A 68 -19.47 -6.59 14.50
N ASP A 69 -19.23 -6.19 13.25
CA ASP A 69 -20.01 -6.67 12.11
C ASP A 69 -19.82 -8.19 11.92
N PRO A 70 -20.88 -8.99 12.09
CA PRO A 70 -20.79 -10.46 12.03
C PRO A 70 -20.52 -11.00 10.63
N SER A 71 -20.66 -10.18 9.58
CA SER A 71 -20.38 -10.58 8.19
C SER A 71 -18.90 -10.58 7.85
N LEU A 72 -18.08 -9.95 8.70
CA LEU A 72 -16.63 -9.87 8.47
C LEU A 72 -15.93 -11.21 8.77
N PRO A 73 -14.87 -11.53 8.04
CA PRO A 73 -14.00 -12.64 8.40
C PRO A 73 -13.36 -12.41 9.78
N PRO A 74 -12.97 -13.50 10.48
CA PRO A 74 -12.26 -13.37 11.75
C PRO A 74 -11.02 -12.45 11.63
N PRO A 75 -10.69 -11.66 12.64
CA PRO A 75 -9.50 -10.83 12.64
C PRO A 75 -8.23 -11.68 12.82
N MET A 76 -7.10 -11.21 12.26
CA MET A 76 -5.79 -11.80 12.53
C MET A 76 -5.22 -11.38 13.88
N GLU A 77 -5.70 -10.24 14.42
CA GLU A 77 -5.23 -9.62 15.65
C GLU A 77 -6.39 -8.90 16.36
N PRO A 78 -6.29 -8.64 17.67
CA PRO A 78 -7.30 -7.89 18.42
C PRO A 78 -7.37 -6.41 18.01
N GLY A 79 -8.56 -5.80 18.13
CA GLY A 79 -8.80 -4.38 17.88
C GLY A 79 -9.02 -4.03 16.41
N PRO A 80 -8.96 -2.73 16.07
CA PRO A 80 -9.05 -2.28 14.70
C PRO A 80 -7.95 -2.89 13.83
N THR A 81 -8.33 -3.45 12.68
CA THR A 81 -7.38 -4.09 11.76
C THR A 81 -7.98 -4.34 10.39
N LEU A 82 -7.13 -4.73 9.46
CA LEU A 82 -7.50 -5.20 8.14
C LEU A 82 -8.15 -6.58 8.21
N ARG A 83 -9.25 -6.76 7.48
CA ARG A 83 -10.04 -7.99 7.48
C ARG A 83 -10.00 -8.72 6.13
N GLU A 84 -9.75 -7.98 5.06
CA GLU A 84 -9.77 -8.51 3.69
C GLU A 84 -8.88 -7.69 2.78
N VAL A 85 -8.15 -8.37 1.88
CA VAL A 85 -7.49 -7.76 0.73
C VAL A 85 -8.08 -8.34 -0.55
N VAL A 86 -8.49 -7.46 -1.46
CA VAL A 86 -9.04 -7.81 -2.77
C VAL A 86 -8.00 -7.50 -3.83
N TRP A 87 -7.52 -8.53 -4.50
CA TRP A 87 -6.61 -8.43 -5.64
C TRP A 87 -7.42 -8.33 -6.93
N GLY A 88 -7.12 -7.33 -7.74
CA GLY A 88 -7.69 -7.18 -9.06
C GLY A 88 -7.03 -8.14 -10.04
N VAL A 89 -7.81 -8.75 -10.92
CA VAL A 89 -7.30 -9.60 -12.00
C VAL A 89 -7.78 -9.10 -13.34
N HIS A 90 -7.03 -9.43 -14.39
CA HIS A 90 -7.26 -8.93 -15.74
C HIS A 90 -8.55 -9.49 -16.36
N ASP A 91 -8.81 -10.78 -16.21
CA ASP A 91 -9.88 -11.47 -16.92
C ASP A 91 -10.43 -12.71 -16.19
N ASP A 92 -11.49 -13.27 -16.75
CA ASP A 92 -12.16 -14.47 -16.25
C ASP A 92 -11.29 -15.74 -16.36
N ALA A 93 -10.35 -15.80 -17.28
CA ALA A 93 -9.44 -16.94 -17.41
C ALA A 93 -8.52 -17.01 -16.19
N THR A 94 -8.03 -15.86 -15.76
CA THR A 94 -7.24 -15.70 -14.52
C THR A 94 -8.08 -16.08 -13.29
N LEU A 95 -9.33 -15.62 -13.18
CA LEU A 95 -10.21 -16.02 -12.07
C LEU A 95 -10.43 -17.54 -12.03
N ASN A 96 -10.66 -18.16 -13.19
CA ASN A 96 -10.82 -19.60 -13.29
C ASN A 96 -9.58 -20.38 -12.85
N LEU A 97 -8.39 -19.89 -13.20
CA LEU A 97 -7.13 -20.49 -12.79
C LEU A 97 -6.91 -20.37 -11.28
N LEU A 98 -7.16 -19.18 -10.73
CA LEU A 98 -7.08 -18.94 -9.28
C LEU A 98 -8.13 -19.76 -8.51
N ALA A 99 -9.33 -19.92 -9.05
CA ALA A 99 -10.35 -20.78 -8.42
C ALA A 99 -9.87 -22.24 -8.30
N LYS A 100 -9.23 -22.77 -9.34
CA LYS A 100 -8.63 -24.13 -9.30
C LYS A 100 -7.51 -24.21 -8.26
N THR A 101 -6.62 -23.22 -8.26
CA THR A 101 -5.48 -23.16 -7.33
C THR A 101 -5.95 -23.08 -5.88
N LEU A 102 -6.99 -22.30 -5.61
CA LEU A 102 -7.52 -22.08 -4.26
C LEU A 102 -8.52 -23.10 -3.79
N SER A 103 -9.05 -23.98 -4.66
CA SER A 103 -10.19 -24.89 -4.37
C SER A 103 -9.97 -25.82 -3.17
N SER A 104 -8.71 -26.15 -2.86
CA SER A 104 -8.32 -26.95 -1.71
C SER A 104 -7.91 -26.14 -0.47
N GLN A 105 -7.88 -24.81 -0.57
CA GLN A 105 -7.44 -23.95 0.51
C GLN A 105 -8.54 -23.74 1.56
N ARG A 106 -8.15 -23.50 2.80
CA ARG A 106 -9.07 -23.17 3.88
C ARG A 106 -9.88 -21.92 3.56
N GLY A 107 -11.18 -21.95 3.79
CA GLY A 107 -12.05 -20.79 3.57
C GLY A 107 -12.32 -20.48 2.09
N TYR A 108 -12.04 -21.44 1.18
CA TYR A 108 -12.38 -21.26 -0.24
C TYR A 108 -13.88 -21.00 -0.41
N TRP A 109 -14.22 -19.94 -1.13
CA TRP A 109 -15.58 -19.52 -1.39
C TRP A 109 -15.66 -18.81 -2.75
N VAL A 110 -16.74 -19.07 -3.48
CA VAL A 110 -17.08 -18.38 -4.74
C VAL A 110 -18.42 -17.68 -4.58
N GLU A 111 -18.42 -16.36 -4.73
CA GLU A 111 -19.63 -15.55 -4.79
C GLU A 111 -19.99 -15.27 -6.26
N SER A 112 -21.28 -15.27 -6.59
CA SER A 112 -21.81 -14.98 -7.93
C SER A 112 -21.34 -15.98 -9.00
N TYR A 113 -21.99 -17.14 -8.99
CA TYR A 113 -21.78 -18.17 -9.99
C TYR A 113 -22.91 -18.10 -11.03
N GLU A 114 -22.61 -17.54 -12.20
CA GLU A 114 -23.58 -17.50 -13.31
C GLU A 114 -23.40 -18.74 -14.18
N ASN A 115 -24.45 -19.59 -14.27
CA ASN A 115 -24.49 -20.77 -15.14
C ASN A 115 -23.28 -21.72 -15.03
N ASN A 116 -22.81 -21.98 -13.81
CA ASN A 116 -21.60 -22.78 -13.55
C ASN A 116 -20.31 -22.23 -14.19
N SER A 117 -20.29 -20.95 -14.54
CA SER A 117 -19.08 -20.26 -15.03
C SER A 117 -18.72 -19.08 -14.13
N ILE A 118 -17.43 -18.85 -14.00
CA ILE A 118 -16.87 -17.68 -13.31
C ILE A 118 -16.86 -16.53 -14.33
N GLY A 119 -17.47 -15.41 -13.97
CA GLY A 119 -17.59 -14.22 -14.83
C GLY A 119 -17.22 -12.92 -14.12
N ALA A 120 -17.39 -11.80 -14.81
CA ALA A 120 -16.95 -10.47 -14.39
C ALA A 120 -17.42 -10.03 -12.98
N ASN A 121 -18.58 -10.54 -12.52
CA ASN A 121 -19.13 -10.23 -11.19
C ASN A 121 -18.76 -11.27 -10.12
N THR A 122 -17.85 -12.20 -10.44
CA THR A 122 -17.46 -13.27 -9.53
C THR A 122 -16.35 -12.80 -8.59
N ARG A 123 -16.48 -13.16 -7.33
CA ARG A 123 -15.43 -13.03 -6.30
C ARG A 123 -15.02 -14.42 -5.84
N ILE A 124 -13.73 -14.66 -5.80
CA ILE A 124 -13.13 -15.89 -5.31
C ILE A 124 -12.33 -15.55 -4.08
N SER A 125 -12.52 -16.26 -3.00
CA SER A 125 -11.77 -16.02 -1.77
C SER A 125 -11.24 -17.30 -1.14
N ALA A 126 -10.17 -17.16 -0.38
CA ALA A 126 -9.63 -18.14 0.53
C ALA A 126 -9.02 -17.45 1.74
N LEU A 127 -8.70 -18.21 2.77
CA LEU A 127 -7.88 -17.72 3.87
C LEU A 127 -6.41 -18.05 3.57
N ASP A 128 -5.54 -17.06 3.72
CA ASP A 128 -4.11 -17.31 3.72
C ASP A 128 -3.69 -18.13 4.96
N PRO A 129 -2.45 -18.60 5.07
CA PRO A 129 -1.99 -19.37 6.23
C PRO A 129 -2.15 -18.64 7.57
N GLN A 130 -2.12 -17.28 7.57
CA GLN A 130 -2.31 -16.44 8.76
C GLN A 130 -3.78 -16.26 9.13
N GLY A 131 -4.71 -16.54 8.21
CA GLY A 131 -6.15 -16.43 8.39
C GLY A 131 -6.77 -15.14 7.83
N LEU A 132 -6.00 -14.31 7.13
CA LEU A 132 -6.55 -13.20 6.38
C LEU A 132 -7.39 -13.71 5.21
N ARG A 133 -8.54 -13.08 4.96
CA ARG A 133 -9.29 -13.32 3.73
C ARG A 133 -8.62 -12.63 2.56
N VAL A 134 -8.16 -13.42 1.59
CA VAL A 134 -7.67 -12.97 0.29
C VAL A 134 -8.76 -13.18 -0.73
N VAL A 135 -9.07 -12.15 -1.49
CA VAL A 135 -10.15 -12.16 -2.50
C VAL A 135 -9.57 -11.78 -3.85
N PHE A 136 -10.10 -12.42 -4.89
CA PHE A 136 -9.81 -12.09 -6.29
C PHE A 136 -11.09 -11.74 -7.01
N ARG A 137 -11.06 -10.64 -7.76
CA ARG A 137 -12.15 -10.22 -8.65
C ARG A 137 -11.58 -9.53 -9.88
N GLN A 138 -12.37 -9.42 -10.94
CA GLN A 138 -11.95 -8.59 -12.07
C GLN A 138 -11.64 -7.17 -11.63
N SER A 139 -10.55 -6.63 -12.15
CA SER A 139 -10.10 -5.27 -11.84
C SER A 139 -11.06 -4.25 -12.42
N THR A 140 -11.39 -3.24 -11.61
CA THR A 140 -12.16 -2.07 -12.03
C THR A 140 -11.30 -0.80 -12.00
N LYS A 141 -9.97 -0.96 -11.91
CA LYS A 141 -9.05 0.17 -11.89
C LYS A 141 -9.14 0.97 -13.18
N ARG A 142 -9.09 2.28 -13.05
CA ARG A 142 -9.11 3.24 -14.16
C ARG A 142 -7.69 3.63 -14.54
N ALA A 143 -7.38 3.65 -15.83
CA ALA A 143 -6.14 4.27 -16.31
C ALA A 143 -6.18 5.80 -16.06
N LEU A 144 -5.11 6.34 -15.55
CA LEU A 144 -4.99 7.77 -15.24
C LEU A 144 -3.96 8.43 -16.15
N ALA A 145 -4.33 9.58 -16.71
CA ALA A 145 -3.39 10.46 -17.42
C ALA A 145 -2.66 11.38 -16.43
N LEU A 146 -2.10 10.80 -15.37
CA LEU A 146 -1.40 11.53 -14.33
C LEU A 146 0.09 11.57 -14.63
N GLN A 147 0.71 12.75 -14.49
CA GLN A 147 2.15 12.91 -14.67
C GLN A 147 2.77 13.43 -13.36
N GLY A 148 3.99 13.02 -13.09
CA GLY A 148 4.79 13.57 -12.00
C GLY A 148 5.05 15.07 -12.20
N SER A 149 5.32 15.76 -11.11
CA SER A 149 5.66 17.19 -11.14
C SER A 149 6.97 17.43 -11.89
N PRO A 150 7.02 18.38 -12.82
CA PRO A 150 8.28 18.73 -13.48
C PRO A 150 9.35 19.09 -12.45
N SER A 151 10.54 18.56 -12.63
CA SER A 151 11.68 18.77 -11.73
C SER A 151 12.90 19.28 -12.49
N ASN A 152 13.88 19.85 -11.77
CA ASN A 152 15.11 20.34 -12.36
C ASN A 152 16.34 19.62 -11.77
N PRO A 153 16.51 18.30 -12.01
CA PRO A 153 17.74 17.62 -11.65
C PRO A 153 18.91 18.25 -12.43
N TRP A 154 20.11 18.16 -11.89
CA TRP A 154 21.28 18.67 -12.56
C TRP A 154 21.43 18.07 -13.97
N GLY A 155 21.46 18.94 -14.98
CA GLY A 155 21.56 18.53 -16.40
C GLY A 155 20.23 18.15 -17.08
N GLN A 156 19.10 18.16 -16.36
CA GLN A 156 17.77 17.82 -16.89
C GLN A 156 16.73 18.84 -16.44
N ILE A 157 16.79 20.05 -17.00
CA ILE A 157 15.90 21.14 -16.62
C ILE A 157 14.56 20.97 -17.33
N GLN A 158 13.48 20.76 -16.56
CA GLN A 158 12.12 20.62 -17.05
C GLN A 158 11.28 21.89 -16.82
N ARG A 159 11.69 22.76 -15.87
CA ARG A 159 11.00 24.02 -15.55
C ARG A 159 11.90 25.20 -15.88
N VAL A 160 11.46 26.01 -16.86
CA VAL A 160 12.07 27.28 -17.21
C VAL A 160 11.00 28.36 -17.01
N ASP A 161 11.31 29.40 -16.25
CA ASP A 161 10.42 30.51 -15.92
C ASP A 161 9.05 30.06 -15.35
N THR A 162 9.03 28.88 -14.72
CA THR A 162 7.84 28.24 -14.17
C THR A 162 8.13 27.75 -12.75
N PRO A 163 7.34 28.16 -11.73
CA PRO A 163 7.50 27.64 -10.38
C PRO A 163 7.11 26.15 -10.29
N SER A 164 7.67 25.44 -9.30
CA SER A 164 7.22 24.09 -8.98
C SER A 164 5.79 24.13 -8.43
N PRO A 165 4.95 23.16 -8.77
CA PRO A 165 3.62 23.04 -8.13
C PRO A 165 3.77 22.83 -6.62
N VAL A 166 2.79 23.35 -5.87
CA VAL A 166 2.67 23.14 -4.43
C VAL A 166 1.39 22.34 -4.18
N TYR A 167 1.53 21.22 -3.50
CA TYR A 167 0.40 20.40 -3.10
C TYR A 167 0.08 20.67 -1.63
N GLU A 168 -1.14 21.14 -1.36
CA GLU A 168 -1.59 21.41 0.00
C GLU A 168 -1.97 20.13 0.76
N ARG A 169 -2.30 19.06 0.03
CA ARG A 169 -2.63 17.72 0.53
C ARG A 169 -2.32 16.68 -0.55
N ALA A 170 -2.22 15.40 -0.16
CA ALA A 170 -2.13 14.31 -1.11
C ALA A 170 -3.49 13.90 -1.66
N GLN A 171 -3.46 13.28 -2.84
CA GLN A 171 -4.58 12.56 -3.45
C GLN A 171 -4.08 11.17 -3.86
N PRO A 172 -4.26 10.13 -3.03
CA PRO A 172 -3.77 8.81 -3.32
C PRO A 172 -4.20 8.31 -4.70
N VAL A 173 -3.23 7.88 -5.49
CA VAL A 173 -3.43 7.36 -6.84
C VAL A 173 -4.01 5.96 -6.78
N GLU A 174 -3.40 5.11 -5.94
CA GLU A 174 -3.79 3.71 -5.75
C GLU A 174 -3.41 3.21 -4.35
N ILE A 175 -3.87 2.01 -4.02
CA ILE A 175 -3.34 1.23 -2.90
C ILE A 175 -2.12 0.50 -3.44
N GLY A 176 -0.92 0.93 -3.03
CA GLY A 176 0.34 0.44 -3.56
C GLY A 176 0.68 -0.94 -3.01
N HIS A 177 0.73 -1.09 -1.70
CA HIS A 177 1.08 -2.37 -1.08
C HIS A 177 0.48 -2.56 0.32
N VAL A 178 0.53 -3.81 0.80
CA VAL A 178 0.19 -4.19 2.17
C VAL A 178 1.35 -4.91 2.82
N VAL A 179 1.54 -4.68 4.12
CA VAL A 179 2.60 -5.33 4.90
C VAL A 179 2.02 -6.01 6.13
N PHE A 180 2.37 -7.27 6.31
CA PHE A 180 1.93 -8.08 7.44
C PHE A 180 3.08 -8.55 8.29
N PHE A 181 2.89 -8.52 9.60
CA PHE A 181 3.65 -9.33 10.52
C PHE A 181 3.17 -10.76 10.47
N THR A 182 4.10 -11.72 10.47
CA THR A 182 3.78 -13.16 10.44
C THR A 182 4.73 -13.96 11.33
N ASP A 183 4.25 -15.03 11.93
CA ASP A 183 5.05 -16.01 12.65
C ASP A 183 5.37 -17.25 11.78
N ARG A 184 4.87 -17.29 10.53
CA ARG A 184 5.01 -18.41 9.58
C ARG A 184 5.42 -17.93 8.17
N LEU A 185 6.51 -17.18 8.11
CA LEU A 185 6.99 -16.54 6.87
C LEU A 185 7.07 -17.48 5.67
N ALA A 186 7.64 -18.68 5.86
CA ALA A 186 7.82 -19.63 4.75
C ALA A 186 6.49 -20.15 4.19
N GLU A 187 5.48 -20.39 5.05
CA GLU A 187 4.16 -20.83 4.62
C GLU A 187 3.42 -19.72 3.87
N MET A 188 3.54 -18.47 4.36
CA MET A 188 2.96 -17.29 3.71
C MET A 188 3.60 -17.04 2.35
N GLU A 189 4.93 -17.04 2.27
CA GLU A 189 5.66 -16.90 1.00
C GLU A 189 5.24 -17.99 -0.01
N ALA A 190 5.19 -19.26 0.42
CA ALA A 190 4.76 -20.36 -0.43
C ALA A 190 3.32 -20.20 -0.93
N PHE A 191 2.40 -19.76 -0.06
CA PHE A 191 1.02 -19.51 -0.44
C PHE A 191 0.92 -18.44 -1.54
N TYR A 192 1.51 -17.26 -1.35
CA TYR A 192 1.47 -16.19 -2.35
C TYR A 192 2.24 -16.54 -3.63
N ALA A 193 3.33 -17.31 -3.54
CA ALA A 193 4.03 -17.82 -4.72
C ALA A 193 3.15 -18.75 -5.58
N THR A 194 2.27 -19.59 -4.97
CA THR A 194 1.31 -20.41 -5.74
C THR A 194 0.28 -19.57 -6.48
N LEU A 195 0.04 -18.34 -6.02
CA LEU A 195 -0.84 -17.35 -6.65
C LEU A 195 -0.11 -16.48 -7.70
N GLY A 196 1.16 -16.80 -8.01
CA GLY A 196 1.95 -16.13 -9.02
C GLY A 196 2.70 -14.88 -8.55
N PHE A 197 2.74 -14.61 -7.25
CA PHE A 197 3.57 -13.53 -6.72
C PHE A 197 5.05 -13.88 -6.86
N VAL A 198 5.85 -12.89 -7.20
CA VAL A 198 7.28 -13.01 -7.48
C VAL A 198 8.08 -12.27 -6.43
N THR A 199 9.11 -12.91 -5.88
CA THR A 199 10.01 -12.26 -4.92
C THR A 199 10.81 -11.16 -5.60
N SER A 200 10.77 -9.96 -5.02
CA SER A 200 11.56 -8.80 -5.44
C SER A 200 12.88 -8.72 -4.69
N ASP A 201 12.82 -8.74 -3.37
CA ASP A 201 13.98 -8.72 -2.47
C ASP A 201 13.62 -9.44 -1.17
N ARG A 202 14.61 -9.71 -0.33
CA ARG A 202 14.37 -10.33 0.98
C ARG A 202 15.36 -9.95 2.06
N TYR A 203 14.92 -10.08 3.28
CA TYR A 203 15.74 -10.24 4.47
C TYR A 203 15.74 -11.73 4.85
N PRO A 204 16.83 -12.48 4.61
CA PRO A 204 16.85 -13.93 4.86
C PRO A 204 16.37 -14.31 6.26
N GLY A 205 15.32 -15.16 6.33
CA GLY A 205 14.67 -15.58 7.58
C GLY A 205 13.93 -14.49 8.35
N ARG A 206 13.71 -13.30 7.75
CA ARG A 206 13.04 -12.16 8.40
C ARG A 206 11.94 -11.55 7.57
N GLY A 207 12.04 -11.51 6.27
CA GLY A 207 11.02 -10.92 5.45
C GLY A 207 11.23 -11.13 3.97
N VAL A 208 10.15 -11.03 3.21
CA VAL A 208 10.15 -11.16 1.75
C VAL A 208 9.24 -10.10 1.14
N PHE A 209 9.80 -9.33 0.23
CA PHE A 209 9.07 -8.40 -0.63
C PHE A 209 8.61 -9.15 -1.88
N MET A 210 7.32 -9.09 -2.17
CA MET A 210 6.73 -9.80 -3.30
C MET A 210 5.89 -8.84 -4.14
N ARG A 211 6.00 -8.94 -5.45
CA ARG A 211 5.12 -8.24 -6.39
C ARG A 211 4.14 -9.22 -7.02
N CYS A 212 2.93 -8.76 -7.29
CA CYS A 212 1.89 -9.60 -7.88
C CYS A 212 2.06 -9.83 -9.39
N ALA A 213 3.00 -9.12 -10.03
CA ALA A 213 3.31 -9.23 -11.45
C ALA A 213 4.83 -9.35 -11.68
N ALA A 214 5.22 -9.91 -12.84
CA ALA A 214 6.63 -9.97 -13.23
C ALA A 214 7.23 -8.58 -13.46
N GLN A 215 6.40 -7.61 -13.86
CA GLN A 215 6.78 -6.21 -14.06
C GLN A 215 5.86 -5.31 -13.24
N GLY A 216 6.39 -4.24 -12.65
CA GLY A 216 5.62 -3.31 -11.81
C GLY A 216 6.46 -2.61 -10.76
N GLY A 217 5.83 -2.06 -9.75
CA GLY A 217 6.48 -1.53 -8.56
C GLY A 217 7.30 -2.59 -7.83
N HIS A 218 8.14 -2.15 -6.90
CA HIS A 218 9.04 -3.06 -6.19
C HIS A 218 8.27 -4.16 -5.44
N HIS A 219 7.13 -3.84 -4.83
CA HIS A 219 6.31 -4.84 -4.13
C HIS A 219 4.87 -4.41 -3.96
N ASP A 220 3.95 -5.36 -4.00
CA ASP A 220 2.55 -5.22 -3.62
C ASP A 220 2.27 -5.83 -2.24
N LEU A 221 3.17 -6.71 -1.79
CA LEU A 221 3.08 -7.43 -0.52
C LEU A 221 4.46 -7.51 0.13
N PHE A 222 4.53 -7.18 1.43
CA PHE A 222 5.70 -7.49 2.25
C PHE A 222 5.29 -8.32 3.47
N LEU A 223 5.96 -9.43 3.67
CA LEU A 223 5.78 -10.33 4.81
C LEU A 223 6.97 -10.18 5.74
N LEU A 224 6.74 -9.82 7.00
CA LEU A 224 7.78 -9.53 7.98
C LEU A 224 7.64 -10.40 9.22
N GLN A 225 8.67 -11.20 9.50
CA GLN A 225 8.74 -12.04 10.70
C GLN A 225 9.66 -11.40 11.74
N LEU A 226 9.09 -10.96 12.86
CA LEU A 226 9.85 -10.45 13.99
C LEU A 226 10.21 -11.56 14.98
N PRO A 227 11.31 -11.40 15.75
CA PRO A 227 11.67 -12.35 16.81
C PRO A 227 10.62 -12.51 17.89
N THR A 228 9.75 -11.50 18.04
CA THR A 228 8.64 -11.48 19.02
C THR A 228 7.50 -12.41 18.64
N GLY A 229 7.45 -12.93 17.40
CA GLY A 229 6.32 -13.69 16.91
C GLY A 229 5.06 -12.85 16.69
N GLN A 230 5.20 -11.52 16.53
CA GLN A 230 4.08 -10.63 16.26
C GLN A 230 3.37 -11.04 14.96
N VAL A 231 2.04 -10.97 14.98
CA VAL A 231 1.14 -11.28 13.88
C VAL A 231 0.17 -10.12 13.70
N GLY A 232 -0.21 -9.82 12.46
CA GLY A 232 -1.22 -8.80 12.16
C GLY A 232 -0.79 -7.81 11.08
N LEU A 233 -1.51 -6.71 10.98
CA LEU A 233 -1.23 -5.65 10.02
C LEU A 233 -0.06 -4.78 10.50
N ASN A 234 0.96 -4.63 9.66
CA ASN A 234 1.96 -3.58 9.86
C ASN A 234 1.43 -2.26 9.27
N HIS A 235 1.23 -2.20 7.96
CA HIS A 235 0.67 -1.02 7.30
C HIS A 235 0.02 -1.31 5.95
N VAL A 236 -0.71 -0.31 5.46
CA VAL A 236 -1.14 -0.20 4.07
C VAL A 236 -0.53 1.06 3.48
N ALA A 237 0.12 0.92 2.33
CA ALA A 237 0.71 2.04 1.60
C ALA A 237 -0.19 2.51 0.45
N PHE A 238 -0.22 3.81 0.28
CA PHE A 238 -0.92 4.48 -0.80
C PHE A 238 0.09 5.22 -1.66
N THR A 239 0.16 4.83 -2.92
CA THR A 239 0.98 5.53 -3.90
C THR A 239 0.38 6.90 -4.18
N VAL A 240 1.21 7.93 -4.08
CA VAL A 240 0.88 9.30 -4.49
C VAL A 240 1.71 9.66 -5.72
N ARG A 241 1.38 10.77 -6.37
CA ARG A 241 1.94 11.19 -7.64
C ARG A 241 3.48 11.24 -7.66
N ASP A 242 4.05 11.85 -6.64
CA ASP A 242 5.50 12.07 -6.53
C ASP A 242 5.89 12.53 -5.10
N ILE A 243 7.19 12.78 -4.90
CA ILE A 243 7.74 13.24 -3.63
C ILE A 243 7.11 14.55 -3.12
N HIS A 244 6.70 15.47 -4.01
CA HIS A 244 6.07 16.74 -3.59
C HIS A 244 4.74 16.47 -2.91
N GLU A 245 3.99 15.48 -3.41
CA GLU A 245 2.72 15.06 -2.83
C GLU A 245 2.90 14.27 -1.53
N VAL A 246 4.00 13.50 -1.37
CA VAL A 246 4.37 12.88 -0.07
C VAL A 246 4.55 13.98 0.99
N PHE A 247 5.29 15.04 0.67
CA PHE A 247 5.50 16.15 1.60
C PHE A 247 4.24 16.97 1.85
N GLY A 248 3.52 17.34 0.78
CA GLY A 248 2.27 18.11 0.90
C GLY A 248 1.23 17.37 1.73
N GLY A 249 1.04 16.08 1.46
CA GLY A 249 0.13 15.20 2.21
C GLY A 249 0.53 15.04 3.66
N GLY A 250 1.80 14.72 3.93
CA GLY A 250 2.29 14.55 5.29
C GLY A 250 2.19 15.82 6.13
N LEU A 251 2.49 16.99 5.53
CA LEU A 251 2.28 18.28 6.20
C LEU A 251 0.80 18.57 6.45
N HIS A 252 -0.08 18.21 5.53
CA HIS A 252 -1.52 18.32 5.73
C HIS A 252 -1.99 17.46 6.90
N MET A 253 -1.64 16.17 6.93
CA MET A 253 -1.98 15.25 8.01
C MET A 253 -1.48 15.76 9.38
N SER A 254 -0.27 16.29 9.43
CA SER A 254 0.29 16.90 10.64
C SER A 254 -0.48 18.14 11.08
N ARG A 255 -0.92 19.00 10.15
CA ARG A 255 -1.79 20.17 10.45
C ARG A 255 -3.17 19.77 10.93
N CYS A 256 -3.72 18.65 10.44
CA CYS A 256 -4.98 18.06 10.91
C CYS A 256 -4.85 17.39 12.29
N GLY A 257 -3.64 17.32 12.85
CA GLY A 257 -3.36 16.76 14.18
C GLY A 257 -3.12 15.26 14.19
N TRP A 258 -2.93 14.64 13.02
CA TRP A 258 -2.62 13.22 12.93
C TRP A 258 -1.15 12.97 13.27
N LYS A 259 -0.92 11.87 13.97
CA LYS A 259 0.40 11.58 14.51
C LYS A 259 1.27 10.85 13.49
N THR A 260 2.40 11.47 13.14
CA THR A 260 3.49 10.80 12.43
C THR A 260 4.08 9.69 13.30
N GLN A 261 4.19 8.51 12.73
CA GLN A 261 4.92 7.41 13.34
C GLN A 261 6.38 7.41 12.88
N LEU A 262 6.61 7.57 11.58
CA LEU A 262 7.93 7.61 10.97
C LEU A 262 7.91 8.44 9.68
N GLY A 263 8.94 9.25 9.47
CA GLY A 263 9.11 9.97 8.21
C GLY A 263 9.00 11.51 8.37
N PRO A 264 9.03 12.26 7.25
CA PRO A 264 9.32 11.72 5.92
C PRO A 264 10.68 11.06 5.84
N GLY A 265 10.84 10.11 4.94
CA GLY A 265 12.07 9.37 4.79
C GLY A 265 12.23 8.73 3.42
N ARG A 266 13.30 7.94 3.25
CA ARG A 266 13.57 7.17 2.04
C ARG A 266 14.03 5.76 2.39
N HIS A 267 13.46 4.76 1.70
CA HIS A 267 13.91 3.38 1.79
C HIS A 267 15.12 3.14 0.88
N PRO A 268 16.19 2.47 1.34
CA PRO A 268 17.26 1.99 0.44
C PRO A 268 16.83 0.79 -0.39
N ILE A 269 15.89 -0.02 0.13
CA ILE A 269 15.19 -1.06 -0.63
C ILE A 269 13.95 -0.41 -1.22
N SER A 270 13.68 -0.63 -2.50
CA SER A 270 12.62 0.02 -3.29
C SER A 270 12.85 1.48 -3.67
N SER A 271 13.83 2.17 -3.13
CA SER A 271 14.12 3.60 -3.35
C SER A 271 13.01 4.58 -2.93
N ALA A 272 11.86 4.09 -2.53
CA ALA A 272 10.67 4.87 -2.28
C ALA A 272 10.84 5.92 -1.18
N TYR A 273 10.27 7.10 -1.40
CA TYR A 273 10.03 8.09 -0.37
C TYR A 273 8.74 7.76 0.36
N PHE A 274 8.75 7.92 1.69
CA PHE A 274 7.64 7.53 2.53
C PHE A 274 7.30 8.53 3.63
N TRP A 275 6.06 8.45 4.14
CA TRP A 275 5.64 9.08 5.40
C TRP A 275 4.52 8.27 6.05
N TYR A 276 4.79 7.71 7.25
CA TYR A 276 3.87 6.85 8.00
C TYR A 276 3.11 7.62 9.07
N PHE A 277 1.83 7.29 9.20
CA PHE A 277 0.93 7.81 10.23
C PHE A 277 0.24 6.67 10.98
N GLU A 278 -0.10 6.92 12.27
CA GLU A 278 -0.98 6.03 13.02
C GLU A 278 -2.38 6.06 12.40
N ASN A 279 -2.96 4.87 12.17
CA ASN A 279 -4.24 4.72 11.47
C ASN A 279 -5.35 4.32 12.45
N PRO A 280 -6.45 5.07 12.57
CA PRO A 280 -7.58 4.69 13.43
C PRO A 280 -8.29 3.39 12.98
N CYS A 281 -8.03 2.94 11.76
CA CYS A 281 -8.53 1.66 11.26
C CYS A 281 -7.63 0.47 11.60
N GLY A 282 -6.49 0.71 12.26
CA GLY A 282 -5.51 -0.31 12.65
C GLY A 282 -4.25 -0.30 11.80
N GLY A 283 -3.15 -0.75 12.39
CA GLY A 283 -1.82 -0.68 11.79
C GLY A 283 -1.37 0.75 11.54
N LEU A 284 -0.46 0.91 10.59
CA LEU A 284 -0.04 2.20 10.06
C LEU A 284 -0.61 2.42 8.66
N ILE A 285 -0.50 3.65 8.19
CA ILE A 285 -0.81 4.02 6.81
C ILE A 285 0.35 4.84 6.26
N GLU A 286 0.66 4.67 4.98
CA GLU A 286 1.84 5.24 4.34
C GLU A 286 1.47 6.00 3.08
N TYR A 287 1.99 7.23 2.92
CA TYR A 287 2.20 7.80 1.60
C TYR A 287 3.53 7.30 1.04
N ASN A 288 3.49 6.83 -0.21
CA ASN A 288 4.63 6.24 -0.92
C ASN A 288 4.75 6.84 -2.32
N ALA A 289 5.97 7.14 -2.77
CA ALA A 289 6.26 7.61 -4.12
C ALA A 289 7.68 7.28 -4.55
N ASP A 290 7.92 7.27 -5.88
CA ASP A 290 9.24 7.07 -6.50
C ASP A 290 9.84 5.68 -6.20
N GLU A 291 8.98 4.66 -6.20
CA GLU A 291 9.38 3.28 -6.03
C GLU A 291 10.10 2.75 -7.28
N ASP A 292 11.09 1.86 -7.09
CA ASP A 292 11.76 1.16 -8.17
C ASP A 292 10.75 0.39 -9.03
N HIS A 293 10.80 0.58 -10.35
CA HIS A 293 10.03 -0.22 -11.29
C HIS A 293 10.87 -1.40 -11.75
N LEU A 294 10.38 -2.62 -11.46
CA LEU A 294 11.07 -3.87 -11.76
C LEU A 294 10.51 -4.54 -13.02
N THR A 295 11.32 -5.33 -13.67
CA THR A 295 10.94 -6.19 -14.78
C THR A 295 11.23 -7.65 -14.46
N ASP A 296 10.89 -8.56 -15.37
CA ASP A 296 11.23 -9.98 -15.28
C ASP A 296 12.75 -10.27 -15.35
N ALA A 297 13.55 -9.28 -15.74
CA ALA A 297 15.01 -9.36 -15.67
C ALA A 297 15.57 -9.09 -14.27
N TRP A 298 14.75 -8.60 -13.33
CA TRP A 298 15.20 -8.29 -11.98
C TRP A 298 15.65 -9.55 -11.23
N GLN A 299 16.82 -9.46 -10.63
CA GLN A 299 17.35 -10.50 -9.75
C GLN A 299 17.14 -10.10 -8.29
N ALA A 300 16.37 -10.91 -7.55
CA ALA A 300 16.08 -10.65 -6.15
C ALA A 300 17.39 -10.51 -5.34
N ARG A 301 17.47 -9.43 -4.57
CA ARG A 301 18.60 -9.13 -3.69
C ARG A 301 18.33 -9.62 -2.28
N GLU A 302 19.38 -9.89 -1.53
CA GLU A 302 19.32 -10.23 -0.11
C GLU A 302 20.03 -9.19 0.73
N PHE A 303 19.35 -8.74 1.78
CA PHE A 303 19.84 -7.72 2.70
C PHE A 303 19.90 -8.28 4.12
N GLN A 304 20.97 -7.97 4.84
CA GLN A 304 21.01 -8.27 6.27
C GLN A 304 20.14 -7.27 7.01
N PRO A 305 19.21 -7.70 7.89
CA PRO A 305 18.36 -6.79 8.64
C PRO A 305 19.16 -5.79 9.48
N GLY A 306 18.76 -4.53 9.44
CA GLY A 306 19.37 -3.47 10.22
C GLY A 306 18.64 -2.14 10.04
N PRO A 307 18.82 -1.19 10.97
CA PRO A 307 18.09 0.08 10.92
C PRO A 307 18.32 0.88 9.63
N THR A 308 19.56 0.96 9.18
CA THR A 308 19.97 1.71 7.98
C THR A 308 19.57 1.02 6.68
N VAL A 309 19.16 -0.25 6.73
CA VAL A 309 18.66 -0.99 5.57
C VAL A 309 17.15 -0.81 5.43
N PHE A 310 16.45 -0.48 6.52
CA PHE A 310 15.05 -0.12 6.48
C PHE A 310 14.82 1.31 5.98
N ALA A 311 15.55 2.28 6.55
CA ALA A 311 15.49 3.67 6.13
C ALA A 311 16.91 4.21 5.90
N GLU A 312 17.18 4.73 4.71
CA GLU A 312 18.40 5.48 4.42
C GLU A 312 18.49 6.72 5.29
N TRP A 313 17.35 7.39 5.43
CA TRP A 313 17.12 8.50 6.36
C TRP A 313 15.62 8.63 6.67
N ALA A 314 15.32 9.17 7.84
CA ALA A 314 13.98 9.57 8.25
C ALA A 314 14.05 10.71 9.27
N ILE A 315 13.19 11.72 9.12
CA ILE A 315 13.22 12.91 9.99
C ILE A 315 12.63 12.61 11.36
N ASP A 316 11.46 12.00 11.44
CA ASP A 316 10.84 11.56 12.68
C ASP A 316 10.85 10.03 12.78
N GLY A 317 10.91 9.49 14.00
CA GLY A 317 10.92 8.05 14.27
C GLY A 317 12.29 7.44 14.51
N GLY A 318 13.37 8.01 13.96
CA GLY A 318 14.77 7.70 14.29
C GLY A 318 15.14 6.22 14.31
N ILE A 319 14.68 5.44 13.33
CA ILE A 319 14.92 3.98 13.26
C ILE A 319 16.40 3.63 13.18
N ASP A 320 17.19 4.42 12.47
CA ASP A 320 18.64 4.24 12.31
C ASP A 320 19.44 4.63 13.54
N GLY A 321 18.82 5.23 14.55
CA GLY A 321 19.48 5.77 15.74
C GLY A 321 20.26 7.07 15.48
N HIS A 322 20.39 7.52 14.25
CA HIS A 322 21.15 8.69 13.85
C HIS A 322 20.26 9.81 13.32
N THR A 323 19.28 9.48 12.49
CA THR A 323 18.34 10.44 11.92
C THR A 323 17.22 10.72 12.91
N ARG A 324 17.44 11.69 13.81
CA ARG A 324 16.46 12.09 14.80
C ARG A 324 16.18 13.57 14.70
N ARG A 325 14.92 13.91 14.72
CA ARG A 325 14.51 15.28 14.94
C ARG A 325 14.89 15.68 16.36
N GLN A 326 15.73 16.69 16.49
CA GLN A 326 16.00 17.31 17.80
C GLN A 326 14.70 17.94 18.31
N PRO A 327 14.35 17.80 19.60
CA PRO A 327 13.24 18.54 20.18
C PRO A 327 13.45 20.03 19.91
N GLN A 328 12.54 20.64 19.16
CA GLN A 328 12.61 22.06 18.93
C GLN A 328 12.13 22.77 20.19
N VAL A 329 12.99 23.59 20.76
CA VAL A 329 12.55 24.58 21.74
C VAL A 329 11.57 25.50 21.01
N ALA A 330 10.36 25.66 21.56
CA ALA A 330 9.35 26.56 20.99
C ALA A 330 9.98 27.92 20.74
N THR A 331 9.97 28.36 19.49
CA THR A 331 10.63 29.57 19.08
C THR A 331 9.61 30.62 18.72
N SER A 332 9.73 31.77 19.30
CA SER A 332 9.00 32.95 18.89
C SER A 332 9.49 33.44 17.52
N GLY A 333 8.84 32.96 16.45
CA GLY A 333 8.71 33.67 15.19
C GLY A 333 9.92 34.21 14.41
N GLY A 334 11.15 33.72 14.63
CA GLY A 334 12.31 34.13 13.84
C GLY A 334 12.52 33.24 12.60
N PHE A 335 13.24 33.74 11.59
CA PHE A 335 13.72 32.92 10.49
C PHE A 335 14.68 31.83 10.98
N LEU A 336 14.73 30.68 10.29
CA LEU A 336 15.60 29.54 10.65
C LEU A 336 17.08 29.90 10.73
N THR A 337 17.48 30.97 10.05
CA THR A 337 18.87 31.47 10.01
C THR A 337 19.21 32.48 11.12
N GLU A 338 18.22 32.92 11.90
CA GLU A 338 18.51 33.81 13.02
C GLU A 338 19.16 33.03 14.17
N LYS A 339 20.31 33.51 14.64
CA LYS A 339 20.94 32.98 15.85
C LYS A 339 20.02 33.26 17.05
N ARG A 340 19.73 32.25 17.78
CA ARG A 340 18.92 32.29 18.99
C ARG A 340 19.79 32.36 20.21
#